data_7d6fab49e0746d398ff98b700626baba
#
_entry.id   7d6fab49e0746d398ff98b700626baba
#
_cell.length_a   1.000
_cell.length_b   1.000
_cell.length_c   1.000
_cell.angle_alpha   90.00
_cell.angle_beta   90.00
_cell.angle_gamma   90.00
#
_symmetry.space_group_name_H-M   'P 1'
#
loop_
_entity.id
_entity.type
_entity.pdbx_description
1 polymer ?
#
loop_
_entity_poly.entity_id
_entity_poly.type
_entity_poly.pdbx_seq_one_letter_code
_entity_poly.pdbx_strand_id
1 'polypeptide(L)'
;MYRLNAMIFFKELIAFILSAIAGAALCGCAKPGDQPQAGFDTYFPMKLSEKEFQAQLAIEPAEKARGLMFRESLPEDGGMLFAYDIPQKASFWMKNTLIDLDIGFFTADGTLTQVKRMYANNLDSVSSARSDIAYCLEMKAGWFERNGITPPAKLDMPLLKKAVDARKKK
;
A
#
# COMPACT_ATOMS: atom_id res chain seq x y z
N MET A 1 24.61 13.14 68.99
CA MET A 1 23.37 12.42 68.80
C MET A 1 22.99 12.40 67.33
N TYR A 2 23.93 11.97 66.46
CA TYR A 2 23.68 11.78 65.01
C TYR A 2 24.76 10.81 64.47
N ARG A 3 24.63 9.52 64.75
CA ARG A 3 25.50 8.48 64.16
C ARG A 3 24.80 7.13 64.19
N LEU A 4 23.58 7.00 63.60
CA LEU A 4 22.96 5.67 63.51
C LEU A 4 22.07 5.45 62.29
N ASN A 5 22.12 6.28 61.27
CA ASN A 5 21.27 6.09 60.10
C ASN A 5 22.02 5.80 58.75
N ALA A 6 23.35 5.62 58.76
CA ALA A 6 24.11 5.38 57.56
C ALA A 6 24.35 3.89 57.21
N MET A 7 23.97 2.96 58.10
CA MET A 7 24.25 1.53 57.89
C MET A 7 23.05 0.71 57.39
N ILE A 8 21.87 1.28 57.34
CA ILE A 8 20.69 0.57 56.85
C ILE A 8 20.49 0.77 55.34
N PHE A 9 20.97 1.87 54.77
CA PHE A 9 20.85 2.13 53.33
C PHE A 9 21.81 1.34 52.45
N PHE A 10 22.85 0.71 52.99
CA PHE A 10 23.84 -0.03 52.22
C PHE A 10 23.53 -1.51 52.02
N LYS A 11 22.54 -2.07 52.72
CA LYS A 11 22.15 -3.48 52.60
C LYS A 11 21.08 -3.73 51.55
N GLU A 12 20.28 -2.73 51.23
CA GLU A 12 19.23 -2.85 50.18
C GLU A 12 19.73 -2.68 48.76
N LEU A 13 20.94 -2.10 48.60
CA LEU A 13 21.50 -1.84 47.26
C LEU A 13 22.25 -3.03 46.64
N ILE A 14 22.55 -4.08 47.45
CA ILE A 14 23.26 -5.27 46.95
C ILE A 14 22.29 -6.39 46.54
N ALA A 15 21.03 -6.35 46.97
CA ALA A 15 20.05 -7.37 46.61
C ALA A 15 19.41 -7.17 45.21
N PHE A 16 19.62 -6.02 44.53
CA PHE A 16 19.04 -5.70 43.22
C PHE A 16 19.96 -5.97 42.03
N ILE A 17 21.20 -6.43 42.24
CA ILE A 17 22.18 -6.63 41.16
C ILE A 17 22.35 -8.11 40.75
N LEU A 18 21.70 -9.05 41.39
CA LEU A 18 21.86 -10.49 41.09
C LEU A 18 20.66 -11.17 40.43
N SER A 19 19.72 -10.44 39.85
CA SER A 19 18.56 -11.04 39.14
C SER A 19 18.47 -10.67 37.66
N ALA A 20 19.56 -10.33 37.03
CA ALA A 20 19.55 -9.92 35.62
C ALA A 20 20.55 -10.73 34.75
N ILE A 21 20.56 -12.06 34.87
CA ILE A 21 21.25 -12.91 33.88
C ILE A 21 20.46 -14.22 33.76
N ALA A 22 19.43 -14.25 32.92
CA ALA A 22 18.94 -15.44 32.21
C ALA A 22 17.80 -15.05 31.25
N GLY A 23 18.02 -14.09 30.41
CA GLY A 23 17.21 -13.85 29.21
C GLY A 23 18.10 -14.16 28.02
N ALA A 24 18.37 -15.43 27.71
CA ALA A 24 18.93 -15.82 26.44
C ALA A 24 17.90 -15.41 25.37
N ALA A 25 18.10 -14.23 24.79
CA ALA A 25 17.44 -13.85 23.55
C ALA A 25 17.82 -14.92 22.52
N LEU A 26 16.90 -15.83 22.25
CA LEU A 26 16.91 -16.63 21.04
C LEU A 26 16.75 -15.63 19.88
N CYS A 27 17.85 -15.02 19.51
CA CYS A 27 17.99 -14.33 18.24
C CYS A 27 17.92 -15.43 17.17
N GLY A 28 16.69 -15.79 16.80
CA GLY A 28 16.42 -16.65 15.67
C GLY A 28 17.00 -15.95 14.47
N CYS A 29 18.16 -16.41 13.99
CA CYS A 29 18.68 -16.02 12.68
C CYS A 29 17.64 -16.42 11.64
N ALA A 30 16.76 -15.50 11.26
CA ALA A 30 15.97 -15.64 10.06
C ALA A 30 16.94 -15.85 8.90
N LYS A 31 16.81 -16.99 8.23
CA LYS A 31 17.64 -17.29 7.05
C LYS A 31 17.41 -16.17 6.03
N PRO A 32 18.48 -15.68 5.33
CA PRO A 32 18.32 -14.76 4.21
C PRO A 32 17.52 -15.50 3.13
N GLY A 33 16.23 -15.19 3.00
CA GLY A 33 15.30 -15.87 2.09
C GLY A 33 13.87 -16.00 2.60
N ASP A 34 13.64 -15.82 3.90
CA ASP A 34 12.29 -16.00 4.52
C ASP A 34 11.56 -14.65 4.68
N GLN A 35 11.64 -13.80 3.66
CA GLN A 35 10.75 -12.64 3.58
C GLN A 35 9.38 -13.16 3.12
N PRO A 36 8.29 -12.89 3.87
CA PRO A 36 6.97 -13.31 3.44
C PRO A 36 6.70 -12.77 2.04
N GLN A 37 6.35 -13.68 1.13
CA GLN A 37 6.09 -13.32 -0.26
C GLN A 37 4.94 -12.29 -0.33
N ALA A 38 5.18 -11.19 -1.02
CA ALA A 38 4.19 -10.14 -1.17
C ALA A 38 2.95 -10.66 -1.93
N GLY A 39 1.80 -10.67 -1.26
CA GLY A 39 0.51 -11.13 -1.80
C GLY A 39 -0.34 -10.00 -2.38
N PHE A 40 -1.56 -10.36 -2.82
CA PHE A 40 -2.56 -9.43 -3.36
C PHE A 40 -2.93 -8.32 -2.36
N ASP A 41 -2.95 -8.64 -1.07
CA ASP A 41 -3.30 -7.68 -0.01
C ASP A 41 -2.12 -6.84 0.49
N THR A 42 -0.92 -7.02 -0.08
CA THR A 42 0.27 -6.25 0.29
C THR A 42 0.20 -4.85 -0.29
N TYR A 43 0.35 -3.84 0.57
CA TYR A 43 0.50 -2.45 0.15
C TYR A 43 1.97 -2.13 -0.16
N PHE A 44 2.19 -1.45 -1.26
CA PHE A 44 3.51 -0.97 -1.70
C PHE A 44 3.54 0.55 -1.70
N PRO A 45 4.66 1.16 -1.27
CA PRO A 45 4.84 2.60 -1.40
C PRO A 45 4.90 2.99 -2.87
N MET A 46 4.13 4.01 -3.23
CA MET A 46 4.03 4.58 -4.57
C MET A 46 4.13 6.09 -4.49
N LYS A 47 4.44 6.72 -5.62
CA LYS A 47 4.46 8.17 -5.75
C LYS A 47 3.82 8.60 -7.06
N LEU A 48 2.95 9.62 -6.99
CA LEU A 48 2.32 10.26 -8.14
C LEU A 48 2.63 11.75 -8.08
N SER A 49 3.48 12.23 -8.98
CA SER A 49 4.13 13.52 -8.87
C SER A 49 4.80 13.67 -7.49
N GLU A 50 4.45 14.66 -6.67
CA GLU A 50 5.04 14.82 -5.34
C GLU A 50 4.26 14.11 -4.21
N LYS A 51 3.10 13.51 -4.52
CA LYS A 51 2.26 12.83 -3.51
C LYS A 51 2.65 11.37 -3.34
N GLU A 52 3.03 11.00 -2.13
CA GLU A 52 3.22 9.61 -1.72
C GLU A 52 1.88 8.98 -1.33
N PHE A 53 1.72 7.71 -1.65
CA PHE A 53 0.54 6.90 -1.31
C PHE A 53 0.91 5.41 -1.23
N GLN A 54 -0.06 4.57 -0.85
CA GLN A 54 0.11 3.13 -0.77
C GLN A 54 -0.85 2.44 -1.75
N ALA A 55 -0.38 1.48 -2.52
CA ALA A 55 -1.25 0.72 -3.41
C ALA A 55 -1.03 -0.79 -3.31
N GLN A 56 -2.13 -1.53 -3.29
CA GLN A 56 -2.12 -2.94 -3.62
C GLN A 56 -1.96 -3.10 -5.13
N LEU A 57 -1.43 -4.22 -5.59
CA LEU A 57 -1.23 -4.47 -7.02
C LEU A 57 -2.15 -5.59 -7.52
N ALA A 58 -2.97 -5.29 -8.52
CA ALA A 58 -3.73 -6.24 -9.31
C ALA A 58 -2.99 -6.51 -10.63
N ILE A 59 -2.21 -7.59 -10.66
CA ILE A 59 -1.39 -7.97 -11.83
C ILE A 59 -1.93 -9.22 -12.53
N GLU A 60 -2.47 -10.18 -11.77
CA GLU A 60 -3.05 -11.40 -12.31
C GLU A 60 -4.50 -11.17 -12.78
N PRO A 61 -5.00 -11.95 -13.76
CA PRO A 61 -6.38 -11.81 -14.26
C PRO A 61 -7.44 -11.91 -13.16
N ALA A 62 -7.30 -12.85 -12.24
CA ALA A 62 -8.23 -13.03 -11.12
C ALA A 62 -8.21 -11.85 -10.14
N GLU A 63 -7.05 -11.27 -9.90
CA GLU A 63 -6.88 -10.07 -9.07
C GLU A 63 -7.55 -8.84 -9.71
N LYS A 64 -7.33 -8.65 -11.03
CA LYS A 64 -7.97 -7.57 -11.80
C LYS A 64 -9.49 -7.72 -11.83
N ALA A 65 -10.00 -8.95 -11.94
CA ALA A 65 -11.43 -9.22 -11.91
C ALA A 65 -12.05 -8.96 -10.52
N ARG A 66 -11.31 -9.23 -9.45
CA ARG A 66 -11.74 -8.97 -8.07
C ARG A 66 -11.67 -7.48 -7.70
N GLY A 67 -10.57 -6.81 -8.04
CA GLY A 67 -10.35 -5.41 -7.69
C GLY A 67 -10.62 -5.13 -6.20
N LEU A 68 -11.33 -4.06 -5.92
CA LEU A 68 -11.72 -3.62 -4.56
C LEU A 68 -13.11 -4.13 -4.12
N MET A 69 -13.64 -5.19 -4.77
CA MET A 69 -14.92 -5.79 -4.36
C MET A 69 -14.93 -6.17 -2.88
N PHE A 70 -16.09 -5.99 -2.23
CA PHE A 70 -16.37 -6.31 -0.83
C PHE A 70 -15.56 -5.49 0.20
N ARG A 71 -14.86 -4.42 -0.23
CA ARG A 71 -14.20 -3.50 0.67
C ARG A 71 -15.21 -2.48 1.22
N GLU A 72 -15.27 -2.36 2.54
CA GLU A 72 -16.12 -1.37 3.22
C GLU A 72 -15.43 -0.03 3.40
N SER A 73 -14.10 -0.01 3.33
CA SER A 73 -13.28 1.20 3.43
C SER A 73 -11.91 1.00 2.78
N LEU A 74 -11.23 2.13 2.52
CA LEU A 74 -9.81 2.21 2.17
C LEU A 74 -9.10 3.14 3.14
N PRO A 75 -7.80 2.92 3.41
CA PRO A 75 -6.95 3.93 4.05
C PRO A 75 -7.02 5.25 3.26
N GLU A 76 -6.79 6.39 3.91
CA GLU A 76 -6.92 7.71 3.25
C GLU A 76 -5.99 7.82 2.02
N ASP A 77 -4.74 7.38 2.14
CA ASP A 77 -3.77 7.32 1.04
C ASP A 77 -3.58 5.88 0.52
N GLY A 78 -4.59 5.02 0.65
CA GLY A 78 -4.59 3.63 0.19
C GLY A 78 -5.43 3.42 -1.05
N GLY A 79 -4.96 2.58 -1.98
CA GLY A 79 -5.68 2.26 -3.20
C GLY A 79 -5.25 0.94 -3.83
N MET A 80 -5.66 0.74 -5.09
CA MET A 80 -5.25 -0.41 -5.89
C MET A 80 -4.78 0.03 -7.28
N LEU A 81 -3.60 -0.44 -7.67
CA LEU A 81 -3.05 -0.21 -8.99
C LEU A 81 -3.15 -1.49 -9.83
N PHE A 82 -3.83 -1.37 -10.95
CA PHE A 82 -3.98 -2.40 -11.97
C PHE A 82 -2.88 -2.21 -13.01
N ALA A 83 -2.11 -3.25 -13.29
CA ALA A 83 -1.07 -3.23 -14.33
C ALA A 83 -1.43 -4.19 -15.46
N TYR A 84 -1.40 -3.70 -16.68
CA TYR A 84 -1.64 -4.48 -17.89
C TYR A 84 -0.31 -4.74 -18.60
N ASP A 85 -0.08 -6.00 -19.03
CA ASP A 85 1.12 -6.37 -19.79
C ASP A 85 1.12 -5.76 -21.19
N ILE A 86 -0.08 -5.57 -21.77
CA ILE A 86 -0.28 -4.92 -23.07
C ILE A 86 -1.19 -3.72 -22.87
N PRO A 87 -0.78 -2.50 -23.24
CA PRO A 87 -1.63 -1.32 -23.18
C PRO A 87 -2.93 -1.52 -23.96
N GLN A 88 -4.06 -1.09 -23.39
CA GLN A 88 -5.38 -1.34 -23.93
C GLN A 88 -6.39 -0.24 -23.55
N LYS A 89 -7.59 -0.28 -24.12
CA LYS A 89 -8.73 0.45 -23.60
C LYS A 89 -9.17 -0.24 -22.30
N ALA A 90 -9.02 0.46 -21.17
CA ALA A 90 -9.40 -0.07 -19.88
C ALA A 90 -10.88 0.24 -19.58
N SER A 91 -11.59 -0.73 -18.96
CA SER A 91 -12.99 -0.59 -18.60
C SER A 91 -13.23 -1.25 -17.23
N PHE A 92 -13.96 -0.56 -16.36
CA PHE A 92 -14.23 -0.96 -15.00
C PHE A 92 -15.72 -0.85 -14.70
N TRP A 93 -16.18 -1.64 -13.76
CA TRP A 93 -17.52 -1.57 -13.17
C TRP A 93 -17.41 -1.60 -11.65
N MET A 94 -18.46 -1.21 -10.95
CA MET A 94 -18.48 -1.16 -9.49
C MET A 94 -19.31 -2.28 -8.86
N LYS A 95 -19.48 -3.42 -9.56
CA LYS A 95 -20.18 -4.58 -9.02
C LYS A 95 -19.54 -5.03 -7.71
N ASN A 96 -20.33 -5.18 -6.66
CA ASN A 96 -19.91 -5.58 -5.32
C ASN A 96 -18.83 -4.65 -4.69
N THR A 97 -18.64 -3.44 -5.20
CA THR A 97 -17.76 -2.42 -4.62
C THR A 97 -18.60 -1.46 -3.80
N LEU A 98 -18.41 -1.48 -2.46
CA LEU A 98 -19.31 -0.87 -1.49
C LEU A 98 -19.01 0.61 -1.21
N ILE A 99 -17.94 1.14 -1.78
CA ILE A 99 -17.43 2.50 -1.58
C ILE A 99 -17.28 3.22 -2.91
N ASP A 100 -17.51 4.53 -2.91
CA ASP A 100 -17.23 5.37 -4.07
C ASP A 100 -15.71 5.49 -4.27
N LEU A 101 -15.28 5.43 -5.53
CA LEU A 101 -13.89 5.49 -5.95
C LEU A 101 -13.66 6.57 -7.01
N ASP A 102 -12.42 7.03 -7.12
CA ASP A 102 -11.91 7.68 -8.32
C ASP A 102 -10.94 6.72 -9.01
N ILE A 103 -10.98 6.67 -10.34
CA ILE A 103 -10.03 5.92 -11.15
C ILE A 103 -9.21 6.86 -12.03
N GLY A 104 -7.88 6.76 -11.91
CA GLY A 104 -6.91 7.40 -12.80
C GLY A 104 -6.42 6.42 -13.86
N PHE A 105 -6.35 6.87 -15.13
CA PHE A 105 -5.87 6.09 -16.27
C PHE A 105 -4.51 6.61 -16.73
N PHE A 106 -3.52 5.70 -16.85
CA PHE A 106 -2.14 6.05 -17.14
C PHE A 106 -1.60 5.30 -18.36
N THR A 107 -0.80 5.99 -19.17
CA THR A 107 -0.03 5.40 -20.26
C THR A 107 1.19 4.61 -19.75
N ALA A 108 1.86 3.87 -20.60
CA ALA A 108 2.99 3.01 -20.25
C ALA A 108 4.19 3.77 -19.65
N ASP A 109 4.33 5.05 -19.95
CA ASP A 109 5.35 5.93 -19.36
C ASP A 109 4.93 6.54 -18.01
N GLY A 110 3.79 6.10 -17.47
CA GLY A 110 3.26 6.54 -16.18
C GLY A 110 2.53 7.89 -16.21
N THR A 111 2.19 8.43 -17.39
CA THR A 111 1.46 9.70 -17.47
C THR A 111 -0.03 9.49 -17.20
N LEU A 112 -0.57 10.21 -16.21
CA LEU A 112 -2.01 10.30 -15.97
C LEU A 112 -2.68 11.04 -17.12
N THR A 113 -3.67 10.42 -17.74
CA THR A 113 -4.38 10.98 -18.88
C THR A 113 -5.80 11.43 -18.55
N GLN A 114 -6.40 10.79 -17.54
CA GLN A 114 -7.79 11.05 -17.17
C GLN A 114 -8.05 10.54 -15.75
N VAL A 115 -8.93 11.22 -15.02
CA VAL A 115 -9.55 10.75 -13.76
C VAL A 115 -11.06 10.71 -13.94
N LYS A 116 -11.71 9.66 -13.44
CA LYS A 116 -13.18 9.54 -13.43
C LYS A 116 -13.68 9.12 -12.06
N ARG A 117 -14.87 9.60 -11.69
CA ARG A 117 -15.61 9.12 -10.53
C ARG A 117 -16.34 7.83 -10.85
N MET A 118 -16.34 6.91 -9.90
CA MET A 118 -17.08 5.65 -9.93
C MET A 118 -17.92 5.54 -8.65
N TYR A 119 -19.22 5.22 -8.79
CA TYR A 119 -20.17 5.15 -7.69
C TYR A 119 -20.37 3.71 -7.22
N ALA A 120 -20.46 3.51 -5.93
CA ALA A 120 -20.64 2.20 -5.30
C ALA A 120 -21.80 1.41 -5.95
N ASN A 121 -21.56 0.12 -6.20
CA ASN A 121 -22.51 -0.81 -6.78
C ASN A 121 -23.08 -0.43 -8.17
N ASN A 122 -22.56 0.60 -8.83
CA ASN A 122 -22.96 0.93 -10.20
C ASN A 122 -22.44 -0.13 -11.18
N LEU A 123 -23.34 -0.66 -12.02
CA LEU A 123 -23.02 -1.69 -13.03
C LEU A 123 -22.63 -1.09 -14.38
N ASP A 124 -22.81 0.21 -14.59
CA ASP A 124 -22.38 0.88 -15.80
C ASP A 124 -20.86 0.91 -15.89
N SER A 125 -20.36 0.63 -17.10
CA SER A 125 -18.92 0.60 -17.33
C SER A 125 -18.33 2.00 -17.39
N VAL A 126 -17.25 2.22 -16.62
CA VAL A 126 -16.41 3.40 -16.68
C VAL A 126 -15.16 3.07 -17.49
N SER A 127 -15.05 3.59 -18.71
CA SER A 127 -13.94 3.27 -19.62
C SER A 127 -12.99 4.45 -19.81
N SER A 128 -11.71 4.14 -20.08
CA SER A 128 -10.74 5.15 -20.51
C SER A 128 -11.14 5.77 -21.86
N ALA A 129 -10.79 7.04 -22.08
CA ALA A 129 -10.95 7.67 -23.38
C ALA A 129 -9.93 7.11 -24.42
N ARG A 130 -8.74 6.74 -23.93
CA ARG A 130 -7.62 6.24 -24.73
C ARG A 130 -7.59 4.71 -24.76
N SER A 131 -6.90 4.14 -25.76
CA SER A 131 -6.70 2.68 -25.92
C SER A 131 -5.26 2.23 -25.67
N ASP A 132 -4.41 3.10 -25.10
CA ASP A 132 -3.01 2.85 -24.76
C ASP A 132 -2.76 2.93 -23.23
N ILE A 133 -3.74 2.53 -22.45
CA ILE A 133 -3.65 2.52 -20.99
C ILE A 133 -2.90 1.27 -20.52
N ALA A 134 -1.81 1.48 -19.80
CA ALA A 134 -1.00 0.44 -19.21
C ALA A 134 -1.27 0.26 -17.71
N TYR A 135 -1.71 1.34 -17.01
CA TYR A 135 -2.01 1.28 -15.59
C TYR A 135 -3.30 2.02 -15.27
N CYS A 136 -4.01 1.50 -14.26
CA CYS A 136 -5.15 2.19 -13.68
C CYS A 136 -4.98 2.24 -12.15
N LEU A 137 -5.31 3.37 -11.53
CA LEU A 137 -5.21 3.56 -10.08
C LEU A 137 -6.57 3.91 -9.52
N GLU A 138 -7.13 3.00 -8.70
CA GLU A 138 -8.33 3.23 -7.91
C GLU A 138 -7.96 3.77 -6.54
N MET A 139 -8.54 4.90 -6.17
CA MET A 139 -8.39 5.56 -4.89
C MET A 139 -9.76 5.92 -4.32
N LYS A 140 -9.83 6.19 -3.01
CA LYS A 140 -11.04 6.72 -2.39
C LYS A 140 -11.54 7.96 -3.14
N ALA A 141 -12.86 8.06 -3.31
CA ALA A 141 -13.50 9.16 -4.02
C ALA A 141 -13.03 10.54 -3.50
N GLY A 142 -12.67 11.44 -4.42
CA GLY A 142 -12.12 12.78 -4.13
C GLY A 142 -10.63 12.80 -3.82
N TRP A 143 -9.92 11.66 -3.83
CA TRP A 143 -8.50 11.63 -3.47
C TRP A 143 -7.63 12.46 -4.42
N PHE A 144 -7.81 12.33 -5.73
CA PHE A 144 -7.05 13.09 -6.71
C PHE A 144 -7.26 14.59 -6.54
N GLU A 145 -8.51 15.03 -6.39
CA GLU A 145 -8.87 16.43 -6.20
C GLU A 145 -8.28 17.02 -4.92
N ARG A 146 -8.45 16.33 -3.77
CA ARG A 146 -7.91 16.78 -2.47
C ARG A 146 -6.40 16.92 -2.45
N ASN A 147 -5.69 16.17 -3.30
CA ASN A 147 -4.24 16.25 -3.42
C ASN A 147 -3.75 17.12 -4.59
N GLY A 148 -4.66 17.84 -5.27
CA GLY A 148 -4.32 18.71 -6.39
C GLY A 148 -3.76 17.95 -7.61
N ILE A 149 -4.09 16.67 -7.75
CA ILE A 149 -3.58 15.81 -8.82
C ILE A 149 -4.51 15.88 -10.02
N THR A 150 -4.00 16.44 -11.10
CA THR A 150 -4.71 16.54 -12.38
C THR A 150 -3.81 16.09 -13.54
N PRO A 151 -4.38 15.62 -14.66
CA PRO A 151 -3.57 15.37 -15.86
C PRO A 151 -2.84 16.64 -16.36
N PRO A 152 -1.56 16.50 -16.82
CA PRO A 152 -0.74 15.32 -16.79
C PRO A 152 0.07 15.22 -15.47
N ALA A 153 -0.23 14.23 -14.63
CA ALA A 153 0.61 13.86 -13.47
C ALA A 153 1.41 12.59 -13.81
N LYS A 154 2.51 12.34 -13.09
CA LYS A 154 3.42 11.23 -13.39
C LYS A 154 3.54 10.26 -12.22
N LEU A 155 3.34 8.96 -12.47
CA LEU A 155 3.75 7.89 -11.57
C LEU A 155 5.27 7.77 -11.52
N ASP A 156 5.81 7.49 -10.33
CA ASP A 156 7.21 7.10 -10.18
C ASP A 156 7.40 5.66 -10.70
N MET A 157 7.87 5.56 -11.94
CA MET A 157 8.04 4.28 -12.62
C MET A 157 9.08 3.36 -11.98
N PRO A 158 10.21 3.84 -11.45
CA PRO A 158 11.14 3.05 -10.64
C PRO A 158 10.49 2.40 -9.42
N LEU A 159 9.68 3.14 -8.64
CA LEU A 159 8.94 2.58 -7.49
C LEU A 159 7.91 1.54 -7.94
N LEU A 160 7.15 1.84 -8.98
CA LEU A 160 6.17 0.91 -9.55
C LEU A 160 6.85 -0.39 -10.02
N LYS A 161 7.95 -0.29 -10.77
CA LYS A 161 8.70 -1.45 -11.22
C LYS A 161 9.18 -2.31 -10.05
N LYS A 162 9.76 -1.70 -9.03
CA LYS A 162 10.20 -2.39 -7.80
C LYS A 162 9.06 -3.17 -7.13
N ALA A 163 7.87 -2.58 -7.04
CA ALA A 163 6.69 -3.20 -6.46
C ALA A 163 6.20 -4.39 -7.31
N VAL A 164 6.11 -4.23 -8.62
CA VAL A 164 5.73 -5.31 -9.56
C VAL A 164 6.73 -6.46 -9.50
N ASP A 165 8.04 -6.16 -9.48
CA ASP A 165 9.09 -7.18 -9.37
C ASP A 165 8.99 -7.94 -8.03
N ALA A 166 8.68 -7.25 -6.93
CA ALA A 166 8.47 -7.89 -5.62
C ALA A 166 7.24 -8.80 -5.60
N ARG A 167 6.17 -8.45 -6.33
CA ARG A 167 4.96 -9.27 -6.48
C ARG A 167 5.18 -10.49 -7.39
N LYS A 168 6.05 -10.41 -8.39
CA LYS A 168 6.33 -11.49 -9.36
C LYS A 168 7.42 -12.47 -8.88
N LYS A 169 8.16 -12.16 -7.82
CA LYS A 169 9.13 -13.10 -7.22
C LYS A 169 8.36 -14.26 -6.58
N LYS A 170 8.47 -15.44 -7.20
CA LYS A 170 7.97 -16.72 -6.67
C LYS A 170 9.07 -17.43 -5.89
#